data_8252147b38f19e237d6b9ea133688ed0
#
_entry.id   8252147b38f19e237d6b9ea133688ed0
#
_cell.length_a   1.000
_cell.length_b   1.000
_cell.length_c   1.000
_cell.angle_alpha   90.00
_cell.angle_beta   90.00
_cell.angle_gamma   90.00
#
_symmetry.space_group_name_H-M   'P 1'
#
loop_
_entity.id
_entity.type
_entity.pdbx_description
1 polymer ?
#
loop_
_entity_poly.entity_id
_entity_poly.type
_entity_poly.pdbx_seq_one_letter_code
_entity_poly.pdbx_strand_id
1 'polypeptide(L)'
;MIIRLSAAALTVASAFPAMALAAGTDQPTVTVTATRQAQRADEAIADTTVIDRESIERAGPSFSLPELLARQPGIQMSSNGGPGKATDISIRGTNSKHTLFLVDGMRLGSATLGTAAWQDIPLSQIERIEIVRGPASALYGADAIGGVIQVITKKGSGEPKINAFVGAGSYGTREVSAGVAGGTEQLSYSARGGYSQTESFSAQNRKLSTYNADNDLYRNGNFSGNFAWRPAAGHELGGSVLYAESRSMYDSGRSYNNYNNAAQSAWNLYSRNRFTDIWTSTVRFGQSIDDYENFASYAPNGATIKTTQNQFMWQHDVRLPIGSLLAAYENLHQKATNEGTFDVSRSVNSFLLGWTAGIGAHKLQLNARHDDNSQYGGKTTGYAGYGYQILPTLRIQGSVGSAFRAPTFNELYYPGFGNPDLKAENAYNKEIGLLWEQGGHNLSATYYRNRISNLIANDQNFIPRNVANAKLEGVTLGYGGQLAGFDLTASLDFLDPKDADTGKRLQRRANKFANLSISRRIQALTLGVEWRGSGDRYDRANEIRPLGGYGVLNAYAKYALNQEWAVEGRMNNLLDKQYETAYGYNTPGANVFFGVRYAPK
;
A
#
# COMPACT_ATOMS: atom_id res chain seq x y z
N MET A 1 9.19 -29.52 15.45
CA MET A 1 8.40 -30.36 14.51
C MET A 1 8.95 -30.09 13.13
N ILE A 2 9.71 -31.01 12.57
CA ILE A 2 10.34 -30.90 11.26
C ILE A 2 9.22 -30.97 10.23
N ILE A 3 9.02 -29.89 9.47
CA ILE A 3 8.11 -29.89 8.32
C ILE A 3 8.72 -30.87 7.30
N ARG A 4 8.08 -32.02 7.11
CA ARG A 4 8.35 -32.87 5.95
C ARG A 4 7.88 -32.09 4.71
N LEU A 5 8.82 -31.44 4.03
CA LEU A 5 8.64 -31.05 2.64
C LEU A 5 8.42 -32.35 1.85
N SER A 6 7.17 -32.62 1.50
CA SER A 6 6.86 -33.76 0.65
C SER A 6 7.54 -33.54 -0.71
N ALA A 7 8.08 -34.61 -1.28
CA ALA A 7 8.82 -34.65 -2.55
C ALA A 7 8.09 -34.08 -3.79
N ALA A 8 6.86 -33.61 -3.64
CA ALA A 8 6.08 -32.93 -4.68
C ALA A 8 6.62 -31.52 -5.07
N ALA A 9 7.48 -30.91 -4.24
CA ALA A 9 8.05 -29.59 -4.57
C ALA A 9 9.27 -29.68 -5.53
N LEU A 10 9.89 -30.85 -5.66
CA LEU A 10 11.07 -31.04 -6.54
C LEU A 10 10.69 -31.46 -7.97
N THR A 11 9.49 -31.94 -8.22
CA THR A 11 9.07 -32.42 -9.55
C THR A 11 8.54 -31.33 -10.49
N VAL A 12 8.31 -30.10 -10.01
CA VAL A 12 7.91 -28.98 -10.86
C VAL A 12 9.09 -28.34 -11.61
N ALA A 13 10.32 -28.55 -11.15
CA ALA A 13 11.52 -27.96 -11.77
C ALA A 13 11.99 -28.67 -13.07
N SER A 14 11.47 -29.85 -13.39
CA SER A 14 11.94 -30.66 -14.52
C SER A 14 11.03 -30.66 -15.76
N ALA A 15 9.95 -29.88 -15.75
CA ALA A 15 8.95 -29.85 -16.86
C ALA A 15 9.01 -28.57 -17.71
N PHE A 16 10.06 -27.74 -17.62
CA PHE A 16 10.23 -26.63 -18.54
C PHE A 16 11.00 -27.09 -19.80
N PRO A 17 10.35 -27.15 -20.99
CA PRO A 17 11.08 -27.34 -22.23
C PRO A 17 12.01 -26.14 -22.43
N ALA A 18 13.24 -26.38 -22.88
CA ALA A 18 14.17 -25.33 -23.29
C ALA A 18 13.57 -24.60 -24.51
N MET A 19 12.74 -23.61 -24.27
CA MET A 19 12.29 -22.69 -25.31
C MET A 19 13.43 -21.72 -25.61
N ALA A 20 13.81 -21.63 -26.88
CA ALA A 20 14.68 -20.57 -27.38
C ALA A 20 14.03 -19.23 -27.09
N LEU A 21 14.54 -18.52 -26.10
CA LEU A 21 14.09 -17.19 -25.72
C LEU A 21 14.58 -16.21 -26.78
N ALA A 22 13.67 -15.60 -27.53
CA ALA A 22 14.00 -14.45 -28.36
C ALA A 22 14.60 -13.35 -27.46
N ALA A 23 15.67 -12.69 -27.95
CA ALA A 23 16.29 -11.58 -27.25
C ALA A 23 15.22 -10.51 -26.95
N GLY A 24 14.89 -10.35 -25.66
CA GLY A 24 13.87 -9.41 -25.22
C GLY A 24 14.37 -7.98 -25.39
N THR A 25 13.47 -7.10 -25.78
CA THR A 25 13.66 -5.66 -25.75
C THR A 25 13.94 -5.22 -24.32
N ASP A 26 14.94 -4.36 -24.12
CA ASP A 26 15.25 -3.75 -22.83
C ASP A 26 13.98 -3.14 -22.22
N GLN A 27 13.51 -3.70 -21.12
CA GLN A 27 12.40 -3.10 -20.39
C GLN A 27 12.89 -1.79 -19.73
N PRO A 28 12.05 -0.75 -19.69
CA PRO A 28 12.43 0.50 -19.04
C PRO A 28 12.82 0.24 -17.59
N THR A 29 13.98 0.76 -17.21
CA THR A 29 14.52 0.62 -15.86
C THR A 29 13.61 1.33 -14.86
N VAL A 30 12.92 0.56 -14.04
CA VAL A 30 12.03 1.10 -13.01
C VAL A 30 12.88 1.58 -11.82
N THR A 31 12.79 2.89 -11.54
CA THR A 31 13.48 3.50 -10.38
C THR A 31 12.54 3.50 -9.18
N VAL A 32 13.01 2.97 -8.06
CA VAL A 32 12.31 3.02 -6.76
C VAL A 32 12.92 4.10 -5.87
N THR A 33 12.07 4.77 -5.13
CA THR A 33 12.44 5.78 -4.13
C THR A 33 12.02 5.38 -2.70
N ALA A 34 11.27 4.28 -2.59
CA ALA A 34 10.82 3.75 -1.31
C ALA A 34 11.96 3.16 -0.44
N THR A 35 13.19 3.18 -0.92
CA THR A 35 14.41 2.93 -0.14
C THR A 35 15.12 4.22 0.30
N ARG A 36 14.47 5.37 0.13
CA ARG A 36 14.94 6.76 0.37
C ARG A 36 16.01 7.26 -0.60
N GLN A 37 16.73 6.40 -1.26
CA GLN A 37 17.63 6.73 -2.36
C GLN A 37 17.03 6.21 -3.66
N ALA A 38 17.09 7.02 -4.72
CA ALA A 38 16.66 6.58 -6.04
C ALA A 38 17.61 5.49 -6.54
N GLN A 39 17.11 4.28 -6.71
CA GLN A 39 17.86 3.14 -7.22
C GLN A 39 16.99 2.32 -8.17
N ARG A 40 17.61 1.50 -8.97
CA ARG A 40 16.89 0.55 -9.82
C ARG A 40 16.15 -0.47 -8.95
N ALA A 41 14.94 -0.87 -9.33
CA ALA A 41 14.16 -1.85 -8.58
C ALA A 41 14.88 -3.21 -8.46
N ASP A 42 15.59 -3.61 -9.52
CA ASP A 42 16.41 -4.83 -9.57
C ASP A 42 17.71 -4.74 -8.74
N GLU A 43 18.08 -3.56 -8.27
CA GLU A 43 19.24 -3.35 -7.38
C GLU A 43 18.84 -3.40 -5.90
N ALA A 44 17.59 -3.20 -5.58
CA ALA A 44 17.10 -3.23 -4.20
C ALA A 44 17.29 -4.62 -3.58
N ILE A 45 17.77 -4.66 -2.32
CA ILE A 45 17.86 -5.91 -1.53
C ILE A 45 16.52 -6.16 -0.82
N ALA A 46 15.84 -5.09 -0.40
CA ALA A 46 14.50 -5.21 0.16
C ALA A 46 13.52 -5.72 -0.90
N ASP A 47 12.59 -6.60 -0.49
CA ASP A 47 11.51 -7.07 -1.37
C ASP A 47 10.61 -5.91 -1.77
N THR A 48 10.76 -5.45 -2.99
CA THR A 48 10.11 -4.24 -3.52
C THR A 48 9.28 -4.56 -4.75
N THR A 49 8.08 -4.00 -4.83
CA THR A 49 7.23 -4.04 -6.03
C THR A 49 6.87 -2.62 -6.44
N VAL A 50 6.87 -2.36 -7.74
CA VAL A 50 6.35 -1.12 -8.33
C VAL A 50 5.12 -1.46 -9.16
N ILE A 51 4.01 -0.80 -8.86
CA ILE A 51 2.81 -0.79 -9.68
C ILE A 51 2.89 0.48 -10.51
N ASP A 52 3.16 0.33 -11.78
CA ASP A 52 3.31 1.43 -12.71
C ASP A 52 1.97 2.02 -13.16
N ARG A 53 2.04 3.14 -13.86
CA ARG A 53 0.87 3.84 -14.39
C ARG A 53 0.02 2.96 -15.30
N GLU A 54 0.63 2.16 -16.16
CA GLU A 54 -0.11 1.29 -17.08
C GLU A 54 -0.91 0.22 -16.31
N SER A 55 -0.33 -0.37 -15.29
CA SER A 55 -1.01 -1.32 -14.38
C SER A 55 -2.17 -0.68 -13.61
N ILE A 56 -2.01 0.57 -13.16
CA ILE A 56 -3.07 1.34 -12.51
C ILE A 56 -4.21 1.64 -13.50
N GLU A 57 -3.89 2.05 -14.72
CA GLU A 57 -4.89 2.31 -15.76
C GLU A 57 -5.62 1.04 -16.20
N ARG A 58 -4.92 -0.12 -16.26
CA ARG A 58 -5.54 -1.44 -16.55
C ARG A 58 -6.51 -1.89 -15.45
N ALA A 59 -6.20 -1.58 -14.19
CA ALA A 59 -7.12 -1.85 -13.07
C ALA A 59 -8.45 -1.14 -13.27
N GLY A 60 -8.41 0.04 -13.89
CA GLY A 60 -9.58 0.82 -14.24
C GLY A 60 -10.21 1.53 -13.04
N PRO A 61 -11.13 2.44 -13.31
CA PRO A 61 -11.68 3.34 -12.30
C PRO A 61 -12.68 2.71 -11.32
N SER A 62 -13.22 1.54 -11.64
CA SER A 62 -14.08 0.78 -10.71
C SER A 62 -13.29 0.07 -9.61
N PHE A 63 -11.96 0.24 -9.59
CA PHE A 63 -11.07 -0.31 -8.58
C PHE A 63 -10.68 0.74 -7.55
N SER A 64 -10.66 0.32 -6.29
CA SER A 64 -10.08 1.10 -5.20
C SER A 64 -8.58 0.80 -5.05
N LEU A 65 -7.84 1.69 -4.41
CA LEU A 65 -6.43 1.46 -4.06
C LEU A 65 -6.25 0.14 -3.25
N PRO A 66 -7.07 -0.17 -2.22
CA PRO A 66 -6.97 -1.44 -1.50
C PRO A 66 -7.11 -2.68 -2.40
N GLU A 67 -8.03 -2.68 -3.35
CA GLU A 67 -8.23 -3.80 -4.27
C GLU A 67 -7.02 -4.00 -5.19
N LEU A 68 -6.41 -2.92 -5.66
CA LEU A 68 -5.18 -2.97 -6.46
C LEU A 68 -3.99 -3.50 -5.65
N LEU A 69 -3.84 -3.04 -4.40
CA LEU A 69 -2.81 -3.53 -3.49
C LEU A 69 -2.99 -5.01 -3.17
N ALA A 70 -4.22 -5.46 -2.95
CA ALA A 70 -4.52 -6.85 -2.62
C ALA A 70 -4.24 -7.87 -3.76
N ARG A 71 -3.91 -7.38 -4.96
CA ARG A 71 -3.44 -8.20 -6.08
C ARG A 71 -1.92 -8.37 -6.09
N GLN A 72 -1.23 -7.71 -5.18
CA GLN A 72 0.22 -7.81 -5.10
C GLN A 72 0.64 -8.99 -4.20
N PRO A 73 1.78 -9.62 -4.49
CA PRO A 73 2.33 -10.69 -3.66
C PRO A 73 2.39 -10.28 -2.18
N GLY A 74 2.02 -11.19 -1.27
CA GLY A 74 2.10 -10.97 0.17
C GLY A 74 1.10 -9.99 0.77
N ILE A 75 0.13 -9.47 -0.01
CA ILE A 75 -0.85 -8.49 0.48
C ILE A 75 -2.26 -9.07 0.53
N GLN A 76 -2.90 -8.91 1.67
CA GLN A 76 -4.30 -9.26 1.89
C GLN A 76 -5.12 -8.03 2.26
N MET A 77 -6.41 -8.06 1.92
CA MET A 77 -7.39 -7.04 2.23
C MET A 77 -8.56 -7.66 3.00
N SER A 78 -9.08 -6.92 3.96
CA SER A 78 -10.43 -7.15 4.50
C SER A 78 -11.20 -5.84 4.53
N SER A 79 -12.47 -5.87 4.13
CA SER A 79 -13.34 -4.69 4.07
C SER A 79 -14.64 -4.92 4.83
N ASN A 80 -15.13 -3.89 5.48
CA ASN A 80 -16.40 -3.87 6.18
C ASN A 80 -17.54 -3.41 5.24
N GLY A 81 -17.60 -3.98 4.03
CA GLY A 81 -18.63 -3.71 3.04
C GLY A 81 -18.08 -3.29 1.68
N GLY A 82 -18.86 -2.52 0.94
CA GLY A 82 -18.56 -2.04 -0.40
C GLY A 82 -17.60 -0.83 -0.46
N PRO A 83 -17.65 -0.06 -1.54
CA PRO A 83 -16.84 1.13 -1.74
C PRO A 83 -16.93 2.12 -0.57
N GLY A 84 -15.80 2.72 -0.21
CA GLY A 84 -15.71 3.74 0.85
C GLY A 84 -15.80 3.21 2.28
N LYS A 85 -15.97 1.90 2.48
CA LYS A 85 -16.04 1.31 3.82
C LYS A 85 -14.63 1.05 4.38
N ALA A 86 -14.53 1.03 5.71
CA ALA A 86 -13.28 0.78 6.40
C ALA A 86 -12.62 -0.50 5.88
N THR A 87 -11.38 -0.36 5.43
CA THR A 87 -10.62 -1.41 4.76
C THR A 87 -9.24 -1.56 5.37
N ASP A 88 -8.91 -2.77 5.76
CA ASP A 88 -7.60 -3.15 6.28
C ASP A 88 -6.72 -3.73 5.19
N ILE A 89 -5.46 -3.30 5.16
CA ILE A 89 -4.40 -3.87 4.31
C ILE A 89 -3.38 -4.56 5.22
N SER A 90 -3.08 -5.80 4.93
CA SER A 90 -2.12 -6.64 5.66
C SER A 90 -0.99 -7.05 4.73
N ILE A 91 0.26 -6.69 5.07
CA ILE A 91 1.46 -7.17 4.38
C ILE A 91 2.00 -8.37 5.16
N ARG A 92 2.10 -9.54 4.51
CA ARG A 92 2.64 -10.78 5.09
C ARG A 92 2.01 -11.14 6.45
N GLY A 93 0.71 -10.84 6.60
CA GLY A 93 -0.08 -11.18 7.79
C GLY A 93 0.06 -10.21 8.96
N THR A 94 0.76 -9.10 8.83
CA THR A 94 0.83 -8.04 9.86
C THR A 94 -0.51 -7.31 9.99
N ASN A 95 -0.69 -6.49 11.02
CA ASN A 95 -1.86 -5.62 11.14
C ASN A 95 -1.80 -4.46 10.13
N SER A 96 -2.94 -3.89 9.75
CA SER A 96 -3.01 -2.67 8.94
C SER A 96 -2.21 -1.52 9.56
N LYS A 97 -2.20 -1.42 10.88
CA LYS A 97 -1.41 -0.46 11.68
C LYS A 97 0.11 -0.65 11.59
N HIS A 98 0.57 -1.76 11.01
CA HIS A 98 1.98 -2.10 10.77
C HIS A 98 2.45 -1.73 9.37
N THR A 99 1.62 -1.08 8.59
CA THR A 99 1.92 -0.64 7.23
C THR A 99 1.95 0.89 7.19
N LEU A 100 3.13 1.43 6.98
CA LEU A 100 3.29 2.87 6.79
C LEU A 100 2.82 3.28 5.41
N PHE A 101 1.95 4.28 5.34
CA PHE A 101 1.48 4.86 4.09
C PHE A 101 2.08 6.24 3.84
N LEU A 102 2.63 6.42 2.64
CA LEU A 102 3.24 7.68 2.21
C LEU A 102 2.60 8.17 0.91
N VAL A 103 2.46 9.48 0.79
CA VAL A 103 2.11 10.17 -0.46
C VAL A 103 3.19 11.20 -0.74
N ASP A 104 3.89 11.07 -1.87
CA ASP A 104 5.04 11.90 -2.26
C ASP A 104 6.08 12.08 -1.13
N GLY A 105 6.28 11.00 -0.35
CA GLY A 105 7.21 10.94 0.78
C GLY A 105 6.70 11.54 2.09
N MET A 106 5.43 11.97 2.17
CA MET A 106 4.77 12.43 3.39
C MET A 106 3.95 11.31 4.01
N ARG A 107 4.07 11.10 5.33
CA ARG A 107 3.14 10.20 6.05
C ARG A 107 1.72 10.72 5.89
N LEU A 108 0.81 9.85 5.50
CA LEU A 108 -0.62 10.12 5.48
C LEU A 108 -1.33 9.02 6.26
N GLY A 109 -2.23 9.41 7.16
CA GLY A 109 -3.04 8.50 7.96
C GLY A 109 -3.35 9.05 9.35
N SER A 110 -4.19 8.33 10.05
CA SER A 110 -4.70 8.69 11.37
C SER A 110 -3.76 8.24 12.48
N ALA A 111 -3.27 9.15 13.32
CA ALA A 111 -2.55 8.80 14.53
C ALA A 111 -3.48 8.25 15.63
N THR A 112 -4.80 8.41 15.47
CA THR A 112 -5.81 7.85 16.37
C THR A 112 -6.14 6.41 16.04
N LEU A 113 -6.32 6.08 14.74
CA LEU A 113 -6.60 4.72 14.28
C LEU A 113 -5.33 3.92 13.97
N GLY A 114 -4.23 4.59 13.60
CA GLY A 114 -2.96 3.97 13.21
C GLY A 114 -2.95 3.42 11.78
N THR A 115 -3.94 3.76 10.97
CA THR A 115 -4.04 3.34 9.57
C THR A 115 -4.38 4.53 8.68
N ALA A 116 -4.15 4.40 7.38
CA ALA A 116 -4.67 5.33 6.38
C ALA A 116 -6.10 4.93 5.97
N ALA A 117 -6.90 5.89 5.53
CA ALA A 117 -8.16 5.60 4.85
C ALA A 117 -7.87 5.32 3.35
N TRP A 118 -7.31 4.15 3.10
CA TRP A 118 -6.87 3.67 1.78
C TRP A 118 -7.93 3.77 0.71
N GLN A 119 -9.21 3.53 1.11
CA GLN A 119 -10.36 3.51 0.22
C GLN A 119 -10.69 4.88 -0.36
N ASP A 120 -10.21 5.96 0.26
CA ASP A 120 -10.49 7.33 -0.15
C ASP A 120 -9.41 7.93 -1.06
N ILE A 121 -8.31 7.20 -1.30
CA ILE A 121 -7.22 7.63 -2.19
C ILE A 121 -7.54 7.25 -3.63
N PRO A 122 -7.79 8.22 -4.53
CA PRO A 122 -8.24 7.93 -5.89
C PRO A 122 -7.09 7.49 -6.80
N LEU A 123 -7.27 6.38 -7.52
CA LEU A 123 -6.29 5.87 -8.48
C LEU A 123 -5.99 6.85 -9.62
N SER A 124 -6.95 7.71 -9.97
CA SER A 124 -6.79 8.72 -11.04
C SER A 124 -5.66 9.72 -10.76
N GLN A 125 -5.30 9.96 -9.50
CA GLN A 125 -4.24 10.88 -9.07
C GLN A 125 -2.84 10.25 -9.07
N ILE A 126 -2.75 8.92 -9.17
CA ILE A 126 -1.53 8.16 -8.93
C ILE A 126 -0.73 7.95 -10.23
N GLU A 127 0.57 8.20 -10.19
CA GLU A 127 1.53 7.87 -11.23
C GLU A 127 2.07 6.44 -11.07
N ARG A 128 2.49 6.09 -9.85
CA ARG A 128 2.94 4.75 -9.48
C ARG A 128 2.81 4.52 -7.98
N ILE A 129 2.84 3.25 -7.60
CA ILE A 129 2.84 2.83 -6.20
C ILE A 129 4.09 1.98 -5.98
N GLU A 130 4.85 2.30 -4.96
CA GLU A 130 6.03 1.56 -4.54
C GLU A 130 5.71 0.84 -3.21
N ILE A 131 5.95 -0.47 -3.17
CA ILE A 131 5.67 -1.32 -2.01
C ILE A 131 6.99 -1.92 -1.56
N VAL A 132 7.40 -1.65 -0.33
CA VAL A 132 8.53 -2.31 0.33
C VAL A 132 7.96 -3.22 1.40
N ARG A 133 8.28 -4.51 1.33
CA ARG A 133 7.85 -5.51 2.31
C ARG A 133 8.94 -5.77 3.32
N GLY A 134 8.54 -6.15 4.54
CA GLY A 134 9.46 -6.41 5.64
C GLY A 134 9.77 -5.18 6.48
N PRO A 135 10.76 -5.25 7.40
CA PRO A 135 11.02 -4.24 8.40
C PRO A 135 11.66 -3.00 7.79
N ALA A 136 10.89 -1.97 7.56
CA ALA A 136 11.36 -0.71 7.01
C ALA A 136 11.55 0.41 8.08
N SER A 137 11.40 0.07 9.37
CA SER A 137 11.51 1.07 10.45
C SER A 137 12.91 1.68 10.56
N ALA A 138 13.96 0.97 10.16
CA ALA A 138 15.31 1.53 10.10
C ALA A 138 15.48 2.62 9.02
N LEU A 139 14.53 2.75 8.09
CA LEU A 139 14.48 3.83 7.11
C LEU A 139 13.39 4.85 7.43
N TYR A 140 12.22 4.40 7.88
CA TYR A 140 11.01 5.22 7.95
C TYR A 140 10.47 5.46 9.36
N GLY A 141 11.11 4.88 10.40
CA GLY A 141 10.69 5.00 11.79
C GLY A 141 9.52 4.09 12.15
N ALA A 142 8.76 4.48 13.15
CA ALA A 142 7.63 3.71 13.67
C ALA A 142 6.59 3.36 12.59
N ASP A 143 5.82 2.28 12.85
CA ASP A 143 4.67 1.79 12.09
C ASP A 143 5.03 0.98 10.82
N ALA A 144 6.31 0.91 10.41
CA ALA A 144 6.79 0.15 9.27
C ALA A 144 7.27 -1.27 9.65
N ILE A 145 6.46 -2.01 10.44
CA ILE A 145 6.73 -3.41 10.84
C ILE A 145 6.49 -4.37 9.67
N GLY A 146 5.38 -4.20 8.96
CA GLY A 146 5.00 -5.01 7.80
C GLY A 146 5.61 -4.50 6.51
N GLY A 147 5.82 -3.20 6.42
CA GLY A 147 6.37 -2.54 5.24
C GLY A 147 5.90 -1.10 5.05
N VAL A 148 6.21 -0.59 3.87
CA VAL A 148 5.85 0.76 3.42
C VAL A 148 5.12 0.68 2.10
N ILE A 149 4.05 1.43 1.95
CA ILE A 149 3.38 1.68 0.68
C ILE A 149 3.49 3.16 0.39
N GLN A 150 4.19 3.50 -0.69
CA GLN A 150 4.38 4.87 -1.14
C GLN A 150 3.63 5.11 -2.44
N VAL A 151 2.70 6.04 -2.42
CA VAL A 151 2.02 6.57 -3.60
C VAL A 151 2.80 7.79 -4.11
N ILE A 152 3.09 7.78 -5.40
CA ILE A 152 3.65 8.93 -6.11
C ILE A 152 2.55 9.49 -7.00
N THR A 153 2.24 10.77 -6.82
CA THR A 153 1.22 11.45 -7.62
C THR A 153 1.77 11.86 -8.99
N LYS A 154 0.86 12.08 -9.95
CA LYS A 154 1.21 12.40 -11.33
C LYS A 154 1.98 13.71 -11.43
N LYS A 155 3.08 13.69 -12.19
CA LYS A 155 3.94 14.85 -12.47
C LYS A 155 3.82 15.26 -13.93
N GLY A 156 4.17 16.51 -14.22
CA GLY A 156 4.19 17.05 -15.59
C GLY A 156 5.56 16.95 -16.23
N SER A 157 5.57 16.81 -17.55
CA SER A 157 6.78 16.93 -18.39
C SER A 157 6.38 17.21 -19.84
N GLY A 158 7.28 17.85 -20.60
CA GLY A 158 7.06 18.15 -22.02
C GLY A 158 5.94 19.19 -22.25
N GLU A 159 5.40 19.21 -23.46
CA GLU A 159 4.33 20.14 -23.83
C GLU A 159 3.09 19.96 -22.94
N PRO A 160 2.36 21.03 -22.64
CA PRO A 160 1.13 20.97 -21.84
C PRO A 160 0.11 20.04 -22.50
N LYS A 161 -0.36 19.03 -21.76
CA LYS A 161 -1.38 18.08 -22.20
C LYS A 161 -2.53 18.02 -21.22
N ILE A 162 -3.74 18.10 -21.78
CA ILE A 162 -4.96 17.89 -21.01
C ILE A 162 -5.32 16.41 -21.12
N ASN A 163 -5.75 15.81 -20.02
CA ASN A 163 -6.31 14.47 -20.02
C ASN A 163 -7.62 14.47 -19.22
N ALA A 164 -8.57 13.65 -19.67
CA ALA A 164 -9.89 13.54 -19.07
C ALA A 164 -10.38 12.10 -19.10
N PHE A 165 -11.27 11.78 -18.17
CA PHE A 165 -11.94 10.51 -18.10
C PHE A 165 -13.38 10.71 -17.64
N VAL A 166 -14.33 9.95 -18.25
CA VAL A 166 -15.71 9.82 -17.80
C VAL A 166 -16.11 8.36 -17.90
N GLY A 167 -16.82 7.88 -16.88
CA GLY A 167 -17.30 6.50 -16.85
C GLY A 167 -18.52 6.30 -15.97
N ALA A 168 -19.22 5.18 -16.23
CA ALA A 168 -20.39 4.76 -15.49
C ALA A 168 -20.48 3.23 -15.43
N GLY A 169 -21.16 2.71 -14.40
CA GLY A 169 -21.27 1.28 -14.20
C GLY A 169 -22.41 0.86 -13.28
N SER A 170 -22.39 -0.41 -12.92
CA SER A 170 -23.33 -1.01 -11.97
C SER A 170 -23.37 -0.26 -10.65
N TYR A 171 -24.41 -0.46 -9.88
CA TYR A 171 -24.64 0.19 -8.58
C TYR A 171 -24.72 1.73 -8.66
N GLY A 172 -25.19 2.30 -9.79
CA GLY A 172 -25.23 3.75 -9.99
C GLY A 172 -23.84 4.41 -9.97
N THR A 173 -22.77 3.67 -10.24
CA THR A 173 -21.41 4.18 -10.22
C THR A 173 -21.17 5.17 -11.36
N ARG A 174 -20.58 6.32 -11.04
CA ARG A 174 -20.18 7.36 -11.99
C ARG A 174 -18.85 7.94 -11.56
N GLU A 175 -18.00 8.23 -12.55
CA GLU A 175 -16.70 8.84 -12.31
C GLU A 175 -16.38 9.86 -13.39
N VAL A 176 -15.80 10.99 -12.97
CA VAL A 176 -15.21 11.98 -13.87
C VAL A 176 -13.89 12.46 -13.30
N SER A 177 -12.88 12.60 -14.15
CA SER A 177 -11.63 13.25 -13.78
C SER A 177 -11.04 14.02 -14.96
N ALA A 178 -10.37 15.13 -14.66
CA ALA A 178 -9.65 15.92 -15.63
C ALA A 178 -8.35 16.45 -15.03
N GLY A 179 -7.36 16.70 -15.88
CA GLY A 179 -6.11 17.26 -15.43
C GLY A 179 -5.30 17.83 -16.58
N VAL A 180 -4.36 18.69 -16.20
CA VAL A 180 -3.35 19.25 -17.08
C VAL A 180 -1.98 18.94 -16.51
N ALA A 181 -1.02 18.61 -17.36
CA ALA A 181 0.36 18.38 -16.98
C ALA A 181 1.28 18.84 -18.10
N GLY A 182 2.41 19.45 -17.75
CA GLY A 182 3.38 19.94 -18.71
C GLY A 182 4.64 20.43 -18.02
N GLY A 183 5.59 20.90 -18.82
CA GLY A 183 6.80 21.49 -18.30
C GLY A 183 7.85 21.74 -19.38
N THR A 184 8.85 22.49 -18.97
CA THR A 184 10.09 22.74 -19.69
C THR A 184 11.24 22.06 -18.92
N GLU A 185 12.47 22.25 -19.37
CA GLU A 185 13.65 21.81 -18.59
C GLU A 185 13.69 22.45 -17.20
N GLN A 186 13.25 23.71 -17.09
CA GLN A 186 13.28 24.49 -15.84
C GLN A 186 12.03 24.34 -14.98
N LEU A 187 10.85 24.11 -15.57
CA LEU A 187 9.60 24.09 -14.85
C LEU A 187 8.80 22.83 -15.22
N SER A 188 8.29 22.11 -14.23
CA SER A 188 7.28 21.08 -14.44
C SER A 188 6.10 21.32 -13.52
N TYR A 189 4.89 21.03 -14.01
CA TYR A 189 3.67 21.20 -13.25
C TYR A 189 2.61 20.17 -13.65
N SER A 190 1.75 19.85 -12.71
CA SER A 190 0.52 19.10 -12.96
C SER A 190 -0.57 19.56 -11.99
N ALA A 191 -1.81 19.53 -12.46
CA ALA A 191 -3.00 19.72 -11.64
C ALA A 191 -4.10 18.77 -12.15
N ARG A 192 -4.77 18.09 -11.23
CA ARG A 192 -5.81 17.12 -11.58
C ARG A 192 -6.91 17.15 -10.53
N GLY A 193 -8.18 17.15 -10.97
CA GLY A 193 -9.35 16.97 -10.14
C GLY A 193 -10.17 15.76 -10.56
N GLY A 194 -10.95 15.22 -9.65
CA GLY A 194 -11.85 14.11 -9.92
C GLY A 194 -13.00 14.04 -8.95
N TYR A 195 -14.07 13.38 -9.39
CA TYR A 195 -15.23 13.06 -8.58
C TYR A 195 -15.73 11.68 -8.94
N SER A 196 -16.04 10.87 -7.93
CA SER A 196 -16.66 9.57 -8.08
C SER A 196 -17.84 9.41 -7.10
N GLN A 197 -18.84 8.66 -7.52
CA GLN A 197 -20.02 8.35 -6.72
C GLN A 197 -20.51 6.95 -7.07
N THR A 198 -21.04 6.24 -6.07
CA THR A 198 -21.80 5.00 -6.26
C THR A 198 -22.93 4.94 -5.24
N GLU A 199 -24.09 4.46 -5.65
CA GLU A 199 -25.19 4.14 -4.74
C GLU A 199 -24.86 2.89 -3.93
N SER A 200 -23.92 2.05 -4.43
CA SER A 200 -23.44 0.85 -3.74
C SER A 200 -24.57 -0.17 -3.46
N PHE A 201 -24.43 -0.89 -2.38
CA PHE A 201 -25.36 -1.87 -1.84
C PHE A 201 -25.25 -1.83 -0.30
N SER A 202 -26.16 -2.51 0.44
CA SER A 202 -26.06 -2.58 1.91
C SER A 202 -24.71 -3.18 2.34
N ALA A 203 -23.96 -2.47 3.17
CA ALA A 203 -22.65 -2.89 3.65
C ALA A 203 -22.72 -4.17 4.48
N GLN A 204 -23.77 -4.31 5.28
CA GLN A 204 -23.97 -5.50 6.11
C GLN A 204 -24.98 -6.47 5.49
N ASN A 205 -25.04 -7.68 6.02
CA ASN A 205 -26.08 -8.65 5.72
C ASN A 205 -26.78 -9.12 7.00
N ARG A 206 -27.83 -9.94 6.84
CA ARG A 206 -28.72 -10.38 7.94
C ARG A 206 -28.04 -11.18 9.06
N LYS A 207 -26.76 -11.53 8.94
CA LYS A 207 -25.98 -12.14 10.02
C LYS A 207 -25.70 -11.18 11.18
N LEU A 208 -25.74 -9.86 10.91
CA LEU A 208 -25.52 -8.82 11.90
C LEU A 208 -26.84 -8.20 12.35
N SER A 209 -26.98 -7.98 13.64
CA SER A 209 -28.19 -7.35 14.22
C SER A 209 -28.34 -5.88 13.85
N THR A 210 -27.24 -5.26 13.40
CA THR A 210 -27.17 -3.86 12.97
C THR A 210 -27.46 -3.66 11.47
N TYR A 211 -27.77 -4.75 10.75
CA TYR A 211 -28.12 -4.72 9.33
C TYR A 211 -29.33 -3.83 9.06
N ASN A 212 -29.20 -2.97 8.04
CA ASN A 212 -30.28 -2.21 7.43
C ASN A 212 -30.41 -2.59 5.95
N ALA A 213 -31.63 -2.68 5.43
CA ALA A 213 -31.89 -3.09 4.05
C ALA A 213 -31.94 -1.87 3.12
N ASP A 214 -30.83 -1.12 3.03
CA ASP A 214 -30.68 0.06 2.19
C ASP A 214 -29.39 0.00 1.38
N ASN A 215 -29.14 1.00 0.59
CA ASN A 215 -27.90 1.15 -0.15
C ASN A 215 -26.97 2.13 0.58
N ASP A 216 -25.77 1.69 0.85
CA ASP A 216 -24.74 2.47 1.53
C ASP A 216 -23.93 3.31 0.54
N LEU A 217 -24.46 4.45 0.15
CA LEU A 217 -23.85 5.39 -0.79
C LEU A 217 -22.40 5.74 -0.40
N TYR A 218 -21.56 5.88 -1.42
CA TYR A 218 -20.22 6.45 -1.30
C TYR A 218 -20.01 7.51 -2.38
N ARG A 219 -19.36 8.62 -2.01
CA ARG A 219 -18.88 9.64 -2.94
C ARG A 219 -17.53 10.16 -2.51
N ASN A 220 -16.70 10.56 -3.49
CA ASN A 220 -15.35 11.08 -3.26
C ASN A 220 -15.07 12.21 -4.23
N GLY A 221 -14.69 13.37 -3.71
CA GLY A 221 -14.13 14.50 -4.45
C GLY A 221 -12.64 14.59 -4.17
N ASN A 222 -11.82 14.84 -5.19
CA ASN A 222 -10.38 14.83 -5.00
C ASN A 222 -9.63 15.79 -5.92
N PHE A 223 -8.44 16.19 -5.47
CA PHE A 223 -7.53 17.05 -6.20
C PHE A 223 -6.07 16.68 -5.90
N SER A 224 -5.21 16.75 -6.91
CA SER A 224 -3.76 16.73 -6.70
C SER A 224 -3.06 17.75 -7.57
N GLY A 225 -1.93 18.25 -7.08
CA GLY A 225 -1.06 19.17 -7.81
C GLY A 225 0.40 18.93 -7.50
N ASN A 226 1.24 19.13 -8.49
CA ASN A 226 2.70 19.09 -8.36
C ASN A 226 3.33 20.24 -9.12
N PHE A 227 4.41 20.78 -8.57
CA PHE A 227 5.30 21.66 -9.32
C PHE A 227 6.76 21.36 -8.96
N ALA A 228 7.67 21.59 -9.89
CA ALA A 228 9.10 21.63 -9.64
C ALA A 228 9.76 22.66 -10.53
N TRP A 229 10.54 23.54 -9.92
CA TRP A 229 11.33 24.57 -10.58
C TRP A 229 12.82 24.28 -10.42
N ARG A 230 13.53 24.27 -11.54
CA ARG A 230 14.98 23.98 -11.64
C ARG A 230 15.71 25.23 -12.10
N PRO A 231 16.09 26.13 -11.16
CA PRO A 231 16.77 27.40 -11.49
C PRO A 231 18.15 27.18 -12.10
N ALA A 232 18.81 26.09 -11.75
CA ALA A 232 20.12 25.71 -12.25
C ALA A 232 20.29 24.19 -12.26
N ALA A 233 21.26 23.67 -13.00
CA ALA A 233 21.57 22.25 -13.04
C ALA A 233 21.90 21.70 -11.64
N GLY A 234 21.20 20.66 -11.23
CA GLY A 234 21.37 20.04 -9.92
C GLY A 234 20.60 20.70 -8.78
N HIS A 235 19.86 21.79 -9.02
CA HIS A 235 19.06 22.49 -8.02
C HIS A 235 17.57 22.43 -8.38
N GLU A 236 16.73 22.00 -7.45
CA GLU A 236 15.29 21.86 -7.66
C GLU A 236 14.53 22.33 -6.41
N LEU A 237 13.57 23.22 -6.61
CA LEU A 237 12.54 23.58 -5.64
C LEU A 237 11.22 23.00 -6.12
N GLY A 238 10.50 22.31 -5.26
CA GLY A 238 9.25 21.73 -5.68
C GLY A 238 8.28 21.51 -4.53
N GLY A 239 7.08 21.08 -4.90
CA GLY A 239 6.05 20.76 -3.93
C GLY A 239 4.95 19.93 -4.54
N SER A 240 4.19 19.28 -3.66
CA SER A 240 3.00 18.52 -4.03
C SER A 240 1.87 18.76 -3.05
N VAL A 241 0.64 18.56 -3.52
CA VAL A 241 -0.56 18.52 -2.71
C VAL A 241 -1.45 17.38 -3.20
N LEU A 242 -2.04 16.65 -2.25
CA LEU A 242 -3.16 15.74 -2.45
C LEU A 242 -4.26 16.13 -1.47
N TYR A 243 -5.49 16.21 -1.95
CA TYR A 243 -6.69 16.37 -1.16
C TYR A 243 -7.74 15.37 -1.62
N ALA A 244 -8.40 14.71 -0.70
CA ALA A 244 -9.53 13.84 -0.97
C ALA A 244 -10.56 13.97 0.15
N GLU A 245 -11.81 14.22 -0.22
CA GLU A 245 -12.94 14.23 0.69
C GLU A 245 -13.95 13.17 0.28
N SER A 246 -14.57 12.53 1.25
CA SER A 246 -15.55 11.47 1.00
C SER A 246 -16.73 11.55 1.94
N ARG A 247 -17.86 11.04 1.48
CA ARG A 247 -18.98 10.63 2.33
C ARG A 247 -19.28 9.16 2.10
N SER A 248 -19.39 8.42 3.18
CA SER A 248 -19.71 7.00 3.18
C SER A 248 -20.84 6.71 4.14
N MET A 249 -21.96 6.15 3.64
CA MET A 249 -23.03 5.63 4.48
C MET A 249 -22.65 4.23 4.98
N TYR A 250 -23.19 3.80 6.13
CA TYR A 250 -22.91 2.49 6.71
C TYR A 250 -24.01 2.03 7.66
N ASP A 251 -24.13 0.71 7.82
CA ASP A 251 -25.06 0.10 8.74
C ASP A 251 -24.59 0.14 10.21
N SER A 252 -25.38 0.70 11.10
CA SER A 252 -25.20 0.64 12.56
C SER A 252 -26.54 0.65 13.31
N GLY A 253 -27.52 -0.12 12.85
CA GLY A 253 -28.88 -0.16 13.35
C GLY A 253 -29.89 0.32 12.33
N ARG A 254 -31.19 0.02 12.56
CA ARG A 254 -32.25 0.16 11.57
C ARG A 254 -32.96 1.53 11.58
N SER A 255 -32.73 2.34 12.58
CA SER A 255 -33.54 3.55 12.84
C SER A 255 -32.85 4.85 12.47
N TYR A 256 -31.64 4.82 11.89
CA TYR A 256 -30.87 5.99 11.55
C TYR A 256 -29.99 5.76 10.33
N ASN A 257 -29.95 6.71 9.43
CA ASN A 257 -29.03 6.71 8.29
C ASN A 257 -27.63 7.16 8.75
N ASN A 258 -26.79 6.20 9.12
CA ASN A 258 -25.46 6.52 9.60
C ASN A 258 -24.54 6.83 8.41
N TYR A 259 -23.71 7.85 8.57
CA TYR A 259 -22.69 8.18 7.59
C TYR A 259 -21.48 8.82 8.25
N ASN A 260 -20.37 8.78 7.56
CA ASN A 260 -19.20 9.56 7.90
C ASN A 260 -18.80 10.49 6.74
N ASN A 261 -18.23 11.62 7.10
CA ASN A 261 -17.45 12.46 6.22
C ASN A 261 -15.99 12.27 6.59
N ALA A 262 -15.11 12.08 5.60
CA ALA A 262 -13.68 12.02 5.80
C ALA A 262 -12.98 12.96 4.84
N ALA A 263 -11.99 13.70 5.33
CA ALA A 263 -11.15 14.54 4.51
C ALA A 263 -9.67 14.21 4.82
N GLN A 264 -8.92 13.87 3.78
CA GLN A 264 -7.51 13.63 3.86
C GLN A 264 -6.76 14.63 3.01
N SER A 265 -5.68 15.19 3.56
CA SER A 265 -4.78 16.02 2.79
C SER A 265 -3.33 15.74 3.14
N ALA A 266 -2.45 15.88 2.16
CA ALA A 266 -1.02 15.91 2.34
C ALA A 266 -0.42 16.95 1.40
N TRP A 267 0.43 17.82 1.93
CA TRP A 267 1.21 18.73 1.10
C TRP A 267 2.65 18.78 1.59
N ASN A 268 3.56 19.04 0.67
CA ASN A 268 4.95 19.28 0.99
C ASN A 268 5.60 20.31 0.07
N LEU A 269 6.63 20.93 0.60
CA LEU A 269 7.60 21.72 -0.14
C LEU A 269 8.98 21.12 0.08
N TYR A 270 9.81 21.10 -0.95
CA TYR A 270 11.17 20.60 -0.84
C TYR A 270 12.16 21.41 -1.65
N SER A 271 13.40 21.40 -1.17
CA SER A 271 14.57 21.89 -1.89
C SER A 271 15.57 20.77 -2.00
N ARG A 272 15.96 20.39 -3.21
CA ARG A 272 16.96 19.38 -3.50
C ARG A 272 18.13 20.03 -4.24
N ASN A 273 19.33 19.93 -3.66
CA ASN A 273 20.50 20.64 -4.14
C ASN A 273 21.69 19.69 -4.26
N ARG A 274 22.20 19.51 -5.46
CA ARG A 274 23.45 18.82 -5.73
C ARG A 274 24.59 19.84 -5.65
N PHE A 275 25.22 19.93 -4.49
CA PHE A 275 26.30 20.89 -4.24
C PHE A 275 27.61 20.48 -4.91
N THR A 276 27.82 19.16 -5.02
CA THR A 276 28.97 18.59 -5.74
C THR A 276 28.51 17.33 -6.50
N ASP A 277 29.38 16.74 -7.32
CA ASP A 277 29.06 15.50 -8.03
C ASP A 277 28.80 14.32 -7.10
N ILE A 278 29.32 14.36 -5.88
CA ILE A 278 29.17 13.29 -4.89
C ILE A 278 28.14 13.61 -3.81
N TRP A 279 27.72 14.85 -3.63
CA TRP A 279 26.89 15.27 -2.51
C TRP A 279 25.61 15.97 -2.94
N THR A 280 24.47 15.38 -2.56
CA THR A 280 23.14 15.97 -2.71
C THR A 280 22.52 16.17 -1.33
N SER A 281 21.94 17.33 -1.07
CA SER A 281 21.17 17.64 0.13
C SER A 281 19.71 17.89 -0.24
N THR A 282 18.80 17.34 0.53
CA THR A 282 17.35 17.54 0.36
C THR A 282 16.74 17.99 1.68
N VAL A 283 16.06 19.12 1.67
CA VAL A 283 15.22 19.60 2.76
C VAL A 283 13.76 19.45 2.33
N ARG A 284 12.91 18.90 3.18
CA ARG A 284 11.46 18.80 2.96
C ARG A 284 10.73 19.22 4.21
N PHE A 285 9.66 19.97 4.01
CA PHE A 285 8.71 20.33 5.05
C PHE A 285 7.31 20.10 4.52
N GLY A 286 6.39 19.64 5.36
CA GLY A 286 5.01 19.44 4.95
C GLY A 286 4.10 19.04 6.09
N GLN A 287 2.82 18.92 5.76
CA GLN A 287 1.77 18.55 6.69
C GLN A 287 0.81 17.57 6.04
N SER A 288 0.30 16.64 6.84
CA SER A 288 -0.87 15.84 6.49
C SER A 288 -1.95 15.99 7.53
N ILE A 289 -3.20 15.93 7.08
CA ILE A 289 -4.40 15.99 7.90
C ILE A 289 -5.27 14.79 7.55
N ASP A 290 -5.79 14.12 8.59
CA ASP A 290 -6.85 13.13 8.52
C ASP A 290 -7.97 13.64 9.43
N ASP A 291 -9.09 14.05 8.83
CA ASP A 291 -10.25 14.65 9.50
C ASP A 291 -11.45 13.75 9.26
N TYR A 292 -12.02 13.23 10.32
CA TYR A 292 -13.11 12.26 10.27
C TYR A 292 -14.26 12.71 11.16
N GLU A 293 -15.44 12.83 10.58
CA GLU A 293 -16.67 13.19 11.27
C GLU A 293 -17.70 12.08 11.09
N ASN A 294 -18.20 11.57 12.20
CA ASN A 294 -19.15 10.46 12.23
C ASN A 294 -20.52 10.89 12.72
N PHE A 295 -21.54 10.62 11.91
CA PHE A 295 -22.95 10.85 12.22
C PHE A 295 -23.66 9.51 12.43
N ALA A 296 -24.15 9.30 13.63
CA ALA A 296 -24.87 8.09 14.03
C ALA A 296 -25.95 8.41 15.05
N SER A 297 -26.81 7.46 15.36
CA SER A 297 -27.88 7.65 16.36
C SER A 297 -27.37 8.09 17.73
N TYR A 298 -26.15 7.70 18.10
CA TYR A 298 -25.46 8.11 19.33
C TYR A 298 -24.67 9.43 19.20
N ALA A 299 -24.49 9.92 17.99
CA ALA A 299 -23.80 11.17 17.66
C ALA A 299 -24.52 11.91 16.53
N PRO A 300 -25.78 12.38 16.75
CA PRO A 300 -26.59 12.96 15.69
C PRO A 300 -26.06 14.33 15.21
N ASN A 301 -25.31 15.04 16.06
CA ASN A 301 -24.67 16.31 15.75
C ASN A 301 -23.25 16.16 15.16
N GLY A 302 -22.82 14.91 14.94
CA GLY A 302 -21.46 14.58 14.52
C GLY A 302 -20.50 14.38 15.70
N ALA A 303 -19.54 13.50 15.51
CA ALA A 303 -18.39 13.30 16.41
C ALA A 303 -17.11 13.41 15.57
N THR A 304 -16.28 14.40 15.86
CA THR A 304 -15.10 14.71 15.05
C THR A 304 -13.83 14.17 15.68
N ILE A 305 -13.05 13.46 14.87
CA ILE A 305 -11.71 13.02 15.22
C ILE A 305 -10.74 13.53 14.16
N LYS A 306 -9.75 14.30 14.58
CA LYS A 306 -8.79 14.92 13.67
C LYS A 306 -7.36 14.57 14.06
N THR A 307 -6.55 14.17 13.08
CA THR A 307 -5.10 14.03 13.19
C THR A 307 -4.43 15.07 12.31
N THR A 308 -3.48 15.81 12.87
CA THR A 308 -2.56 16.68 12.11
C THR A 308 -1.14 16.21 12.33
N GLN A 309 -0.38 16.02 11.26
CA GLN A 309 1.03 15.61 11.31
C GLN A 309 1.89 16.63 10.58
N ASN A 310 2.77 17.33 11.30
CA ASN A 310 3.78 18.19 10.71
C ASN A 310 5.08 17.40 10.59
N GLN A 311 5.74 17.50 9.45
CA GLN A 311 6.91 16.69 9.12
C GLN A 311 8.00 17.58 8.56
N PHE A 312 9.20 17.42 9.10
CA PHE A 312 10.42 18.02 8.60
C PHE A 312 11.46 16.92 8.33
N MET A 313 12.18 17.02 7.25
CA MET A 313 13.28 16.12 6.89
C MET A 313 14.43 16.91 6.29
N TRP A 314 15.63 16.60 6.74
CA TRP A 314 16.87 17.04 6.13
C TRP A 314 17.75 15.83 5.86
N GLN A 315 17.93 15.52 4.58
CA GLN A 315 18.64 14.34 4.09
C GLN A 315 19.87 14.73 3.28
N HIS A 316 20.93 13.98 3.48
CA HIS A 316 22.18 14.05 2.71
C HIS A 316 22.46 12.70 2.07
N ASP A 317 22.70 12.72 0.77
CA ASP A 317 23.13 11.60 -0.04
C ASP A 317 24.55 11.86 -0.52
N VAL A 318 25.49 10.99 -0.12
CA VAL A 318 26.91 11.12 -0.46
C VAL A 318 27.40 9.90 -1.19
N ARG A 319 27.86 10.07 -2.43
CA ARG A 319 28.52 9.00 -3.17
C ARG A 319 29.93 8.80 -2.63
N LEU A 320 30.25 7.59 -2.24
CA LEU A 320 31.57 7.18 -1.77
C LEU A 320 32.30 6.41 -2.89
N PRO A 321 33.62 6.24 -2.80
CA PRO A 321 34.35 5.33 -3.71
C PRO A 321 33.75 3.92 -3.73
N ILE A 322 33.16 3.49 -2.62
CA ILE A 322 32.43 2.23 -2.51
C ILE A 322 31.02 2.55 -1.95
N GLY A 323 30.04 2.59 -2.86
CA GLY A 323 28.62 2.73 -2.51
C GLY A 323 28.15 4.17 -2.24
N SER A 324 27.06 4.30 -1.53
CA SER A 324 26.42 5.56 -1.19
C SER A 324 26.07 5.61 0.29
N LEU A 325 26.33 6.73 0.92
CA LEU A 325 25.96 7.04 2.28
C LEU A 325 24.68 7.90 2.28
N LEU A 326 23.76 7.58 3.15
CA LEU A 326 22.56 8.34 3.48
C LEU A 326 22.66 8.79 4.92
N ALA A 327 22.52 10.08 5.20
CA ALA A 327 22.35 10.62 6.55
C ALA A 327 21.12 11.53 6.57
N ALA A 328 20.25 11.39 7.57
CA ALA A 328 19.08 12.23 7.66
C ALA A 328 18.71 12.57 9.12
N TYR A 329 18.18 13.77 9.30
CA TYR A 329 17.46 14.20 10.48
C TYR A 329 15.98 14.39 10.12
N GLU A 330 15.09 13.93 10.99
CA GLU A 330 13.65 14.09 10.83
C GLU A 330 13.00 14.55 12.12
N ASN A 331 11.98 15.38 11.99
CA ASN A 331 11.07 15.70 13.07
C ASN A 331 9.64 15.41 12.60
N LEU A 332 8.90 14.67 13.39
CA LEU A 332 7.48 14.39 13.22
C LEU A 332 6.73 14.89 14.44
N HIS A 333 5.83 15.84 14.27
CA HIS A 333 4.89 16.27 15.31
C HIS A 333 3.48 15.82 14.95
N GLN A 334 2.88 14.98 15.80
CA GLN A 334 1.53 14.47 15.66
C GLN A 334 0.62 15.10 16.71
N LYS A 335 -0.49 15.69 16.28
CA LYS A 335 -1.57 16.17 17.15
C LYS A 335 -2.84 15.43 16.80
N ALA A 336 -3.56 14.95 17.80
CA ALA A 336 -4.86 14.32 17.66
C ALA A 336 -5.88 14.97 18.59
N THR A 337 -7.01 15.33 18.02
CA THR A 337 -8.17 15.86 18.75
C THR A 337 -9.37 14.96 18.53
N ASN A 338 -10.06 14.63 19.60
CA ASN A 338 -11.39 14.01 19.57
C ASN A 338 -12.28 14.91 20.39
N GLU A 339 -13.22 15.59 19.73
CA GLU A 339 -14.02 16.66 20.29
C GLU A 339 -14.71 16.22 21.59
N GLY A 340 -14.51 17.00 22.67
CA GLY A 340 -15.06 16.72 24.00
C GLY A 340 -14.37 15.55 24.76
N THR A 341 -13.33 14.90 24.20
CA THR A 341 -12.72 13.73 24.83
C THR A 341 -11.22 13.85 25.08
N PHE A 342 -10.42 14.16 24.05
CA PHE A 342 -8.98 14.39 24.22
C PHE A 342 -8.40 15.37 23.20
N ASP A 343 -7.38 16.09 23.61
CA ASP A 343 -6.48 16.89 22.76
C ASP A 343 -5.05 16.55 23.18
N VAL A 344 -4.38 15.74 22.36
CA VAL A 344 -3.09 15.16 22.70
C VAL A 344 -2.10 15.31 21.57
N SER A 345 -0.80 15.36 21.90
CA SER A 345 0.24 15.44 20.90
C SER A 345 1.47 14.59 21.29
N ARG A 346 2.27 14.29 20.30
CA ARG A 346 3.52 13.56 20.42
C ARG A 346 4.51 14.04 19.37
N SER A 347 5.78 14.18 19.76
CA SER A 347 6.87 14.53 18.85
C SER A 347 7.89 13.40 18.78
N VAL A 348 8.49 13.21 17.63
CA VAL A 348 9.57 12.25 17.41
C VAL A 348 10.70 12.96 16.66
N ASN A 349 11.89 12.99 17.27
CA ASN A 349 13.12 13.42 16.62
C ASN A 349 13.92 12.19 16.21
N SER A 350 14.44 12.17 15.01
CA SER A 350 15.06 10.97 14.48
C SER A 350 16.35 11.27 13.72
N PHE A 351 17.33 10.39 13.92
CA PHE A 351 18.58 10.38 13.18
C PHE A 351 18.72 9.05 12.44
N LEU A 352 18.99 9.12 11.16
CA LEU A 352 19.14 7.98 10.26
C LEU A 352 20.51 8.00 9.62
N LEU A 353 21.17 6.84 9.61
CA LEU A 353 22.37 6.56 8.83
C LEU A 353 22.15 5.30 8.00
N GLY A 354 22.42 5.39 6.71
CA GLY A 354 22.32 4.27 5.76
C GLY A 354 23.55 4.18 4.88
N TRP A 355 23.94 2.96 4.51
CA TRP A 355 24.97 2.71 3.54
C TRP A 355 24.56 1.57 2.61
N THR A 356 24.69 1.82 1.31
CA THR A 356 24.44 0.83 0.25
C THR A 356 25.67 0.71 -0.64
N ALA A 357 26.07 -0.52 -0.97
CA ALA A 357 27.22 -0.77 -1.82
C ALA A 357 27.01 -1.98 -2.74
N GLY A 358 27.53 -1.86 -3.96
CA GLY A 358 27.73 -2.98 -4.89
C GLY A 358 29.24 -3.20 -5.11
N ILE A 359 29.74 -4.40 -4.82
CA ILE A 359 31.14 -4.77 -4.95
C ILE A 359 31.22 -6.08 -5.75
N GLY A 360 31.45 -5.98 -7.06
CA GLY A 360 31.38 -7.15 -7.94
C GLY A 360 29.99 -7.81 -7.90
N ALA A 361 29.93 -9.08 -7.55
CA ALA A 361 28.69 -9.83 -7.41
C ALA A 361 27.94 -9.59 -6.07
N HIS A 362 28.52 -8.82 -5.16
CA HIS A 362 28.00 -8.59 -3.81
C HIS A 362 27.22 -7.27 -3.74
N LYS A 363 26.05 -7.29 -3.12
CA LYS A 363 25.26 -6.12 -2.78
C LYS A 363 25.06 -6.07 -1.27
N LEU A 364 25.25 -4.90 -0.67
CA LEU A 364 25.15 -4.67 0.78
C LEU A 364 24.26 -3.48 1.06
N GLN A 365 23.44 -3.58 2.10
CA GLN A 365 22.66 -2.48 2.62
C GLN A 365 22.64 -2.53 4.15
N LEU A 366 23.07 -1.45 4.78
CA LEU A 366 23.05 -1.29 6.24
C LEU A 366 22.30 0.00 6.57
N ASN A 367 21.36 -0.04 7.50
CA ASN A 367 20.68 1.14 8.00
C ASN A 367 20.58 1.06 9.52
N ALA A 368 20.76 2.20 10.17
CA ALA A 368 20.53 2.40 11.60
C ALA A 368 19.75 3.69 11.81
N ARG A 369 18.76 3.64 12.68
CA ARG A 369 17.92 4.79 13.01
C ARG A 369 17.70 4.85 14.50
N HIS A 370 17.78 6.05 15.06
CA HIS A 370 17.40 6.34 16.43
C HIS A 370 16.24 7.34 16.44
N ASP A 371 15.13 6.95 17.04
CA ASP A 371 13.94 7.77 17.24
C ASP A 371 13.85 8.16 18.71
N ASP A 372 13.82 9.44 19.05
CA ASP A 372 13.52 9.98 20.36
C ASP A 372 12.06 10.45 20.38
N ASN A 373 11.22 9.62 20.99
CA ASN A 373 9.78 9.83 21.08
C ASN A 373 9.41 10.44 22.41
N SER A 374 8.75 11.60 22.42
CA SER A 374 8.37 12.35 23.63
C SER A 374 7.51 11.55 24.62
N GLN A 375 6.87 10.47 24.18
CA GLN A 375 5.97 9.64 25.01
C GLN A 375 6.59 8.27 25.37
N TYR A 376 7.43 7.69 24.50
CA TYR A 376 7.98 6.34 24.63
C TYR A 376 9.50 6.30 24.76
N GLY A 377 10.16 7.48 24.79
CA GLY A 377 11.62 7.59 24.88
C GLY A 377 12.35 7.11 23.62
N GLY A 378 13.65 6.89 23.78
CA GLY A 378 14.54 6.51 22.69
C GLY A 378 14.34 5.10 22.21
N LYS A 379 14.31 4.90 20.89
CA LYS A 379 14.22 3.60 20.23
C LYS A 379 15.17 3.52 19.05
N THR A 380 16.06 2.51 19.06
CA THR A 380 16.98 2.25 17.95
C THR A 380 16.49 1.06 17.13
N THR A 381 16.45 1.21 15.82
CA THR A 381 16.15 0.16 14.84
C THR A 381 17.29 0.01 13.85
N GLY A 382 17.50 -1.21 13.37
CA GLY A 382 18.55 -1.55 12.41
C GLY A 382 18.04 -2.46 11.31
N TYR A 383 18.71 -2.40 10.16
CA TYR A 383 18.50 -3.28 9.02
C TYR A 383 19.85 -3.64 8.41
N ALA A 384 20.05 -4.91 8.12
CA ALA A 384 21.18 -5.42 7.36
C ALA A 384 20.68 -6.35 6.26
N GLY A 385 21.04 -6.03 5.03
CA GLY A 385 20.70 -6.80 3.84
C GLY A 385 21.96 -7.17 3.05
N TYR A 386 21.97 -8.37 2.49
CA TYR A 386 23.03 -8.89 1.63
C TYR A 386 22.42 -9.60 0.44
N GLY A 387 22.95 -9.32 -0.74
CA GLY A 387 22.64 -9.99 -1.99
C GLY A 387 23.91 -10.49 -2.68
N TYR A 388 23.83 -11.68 -3.28
CA TYR A 388 24.90 -12.27 -4.07
C TYR A 388 24.38 -12.70 -5.44
N GLN A 389 25.01 -12.18 -6.49
CA GLN A 389 24.70 -12.52 -7.88
C GLN A 389 25.42 -13.83 -8.22
N ILE A 390 24.69 -14.96 -8.15
CA ILE A 390 25.21 -16.31 -8.41
C ILE A 390 25.52 -16.47 -9.91
N LEU A 391 24.59 -16.00 -10.74
CA LEU A 391 24.68 -15.95 -12.21
C LEU A 391 24.20 -14.56 -12.66
N PRO A 392 24.54 -14.10 -13.86
CA PRO A 392 23.99 -12.83 -14.37
C PRO A 392 22.46 -12.72 -14.28
N THR A 393 21.76 -13.86 -14.26
CA THR A 393 20.30 -13.97 -14.22
C THR A 393 19.76 -14.43 -12.86
N LEU A 394 20.59 -14.83 -11.90
CA LEU A 394 20.15 -15.42 -10.62
C LEU A 394 20.83 -14.76 -9.43
N ARG A 395 20.04 -14.19 -8.55
CA ARG A 395 20.49 -13.59 -7.30
C ARG A 395 19.87 -14.28 -6.10
N ILE A 396 20.67 -14.57 -5.08
CA ILE A 396 20.23 -14.88 -3.73
C ILE A 396 20.37 -13.63 -2.88
N GLN A 397 19.41 -13.38 -2.02
CA GLN A 397 19.48 -12.26 -1.08
C GLN A 397 18.87 -12.62 0.26
N GLY A 398 19.31 -11.96 1.31
CA GLY A 398 18.74 -12.12 2.63
C GLY A 398 18.84 -10.84 3.43
N SER A 399 17.94 -10.69 4.39
CA SER A 399 17.94 -9.53 5.28
C SER A 399 17.50 -9.88 6.69
N VAL A 400 17.93 -9.05 7.62
CA VAL A 400 17.45 -9.03 9.00
C VAL A 400 17.18 -7.58 9.39
N GLY A 401 16.15 -7.35 10.19
CA GLY A 401 15.86 -6.01 10.66
C GLY A 401 14.93 -6.00 11.86
N SER A 402 15.01 -4.90 12.60
CA SER A 402 14.11 -4.60 13.71
C SER A 402 13.15 -3.48 13.34
N ALA A 403 11.96 -3.50 13.92
CA ALA A 403 10.94 -2.48 13.73
C ALA A 403 10.16 -2.29 15.03
N PHE A 404 9.42 -1.19 15.14
CA PHE A 404 8.55 -0.94 16.27
C PHE A 404 7.31 -0.12 15.87
N ARG A 405 6.29 -0.15 16.73
CA ARG A 405 5.11 0.71 16.62
C ARG A 405 4.75 1.26 18.01
N ALA A 406 4.57 2.56 18.09
CA ALA A 406 3.98 3.17 19.28
C ALA A 406 2.46 2.95 19.28
N PRO A 407 1.80 2.78 20.44
CA PRO A 407 0.35 2.76 20.54
C PRO A 407 -0.28 3.99 19.90
N THR A 408 -1.45 3.83 19.32
CA THR A 408 -2.22 4.95 18.76
C THR A 408 -2.91 5.75 19.85
N PHE A 409 -3.33 6.98 19.53
CA PHE A 409 -4.01 7.79 20.53
C PHE A 409 -5.37 7.22 20.95
N ASN A 410 -6.11 6.53 20.07
CA ASN A 410 -7.33 5.82 20.48
C ASN A 410 -7.02 4.63 21.39
N GLU A 411 -5.96 3.87 21.11
CA GLU A 411 -5.54 2.76 21.99
C GLU A 411 -5.21 3.25 23.41
N LEU A 412 -4.71 4.48 23.54
CA LEU A 412 -4.33 5.07 24.82
C LEU A 412 -5.47 5.80 25.52
N TYR A 413 -6.27 6.58 24.78
CA TYR A 413 -7.10 7.64 25.38
C TYR A 413 -8.57 7.60 25.01
N TYR A 414 -9.03 6.64 24.17
CA TYR A 414 -10.43 6.60 23.78
C TYR A 414 -11.32 6.34 25.01
N PRO A 415 -12.38 7.15 25.27
CA PRO A 415 -13.20 7.05 26.48
C PRO A 415 -13.82 5.65 26.67
N GLY A 416 -13.61 5.05 27.83
CA GLY A 416 -14.14 3.73 28.16
C GLY A 416 -13.43 2.53 27.53
N PHE A 417 -12.50 2.77 26.58
CA PHE A 417 -11.78 1.71 25.87
C PHE A 417 -10.26 1.93 25.86
N GLY A 418 -9.76 3.12 26.12
CA GLY A 418 -8.32 3.42 26.12
C GLY A 418 -7.57 2.75 27.26
N ASN A 419 -6.28 2.45 27.04
CA ASN A 419 -5.37 1.91 28.03
C ASN A 419 -4.04 2.67 27.98
N PRO A 420 -3.80 3.62 28.92
CA PRO A 420 -2.57 4.42 28.94
C PRO A 420 -1.29 3.62 29.25
N ASP A 421 -1.42 2.41 29.81
CA ASP A 421 -0.29 1.57 30.24
C ASP A 421 0.29 0.72 29.09
N LEU A 422 -0.17 0.91 27.85
CA LEU A 422 0.30 0.16 26.69
C LEU A 422 1.77 0.44 26.41
N LYS A 423 2.51 -0.64 26.17
CA LYS A 423 3.90 -0.63 25.70
C LYS A 423 3.96 -0.65 24.16
N ALA A 424 5.02 -0.07 23.61
CA ALA A 424 5.28 -0.17 22.18
C ALA A 424 5.47 -1.63 21.73
N GLU A 425 4.94 -1.96 20.56
CA GLU A 425 5.19 -3.23 19.90
C GLU A 425 6.60 -3.23 19.29
N ASN A 426 7.26 -4.38 19.34
CA ASN A 426 8.58 -4.56 18.75
C ASN A 426 8.55 -5.76 17.80
N ALA A 427 9.24 -5.63 16.67
CA ALA A 427 9.32 -6.68 15.68
C ALA A 427 10.77 -6.99 15.31
N TYR A 428 11.01 -8.27 15.01
CA TYR A 428 12.27 -8.75 14.45
C TYR A 428 11.97 -9.65 13.26
N ASN A 429 12.45 -9.26 12.10
CA ASN A 429 12.21 -9.93 10.83
C ASN A 429 13.50 -10.54 10.27
N LYS A 430 13.36 -11.69 9.60
CA LYS A 430 14.39 -12.35 8.80
C LYS A 430 13.78 -12.80 7.49
N GLU A 431 14.52 -12.58 6.41
CA GLU A 431 14.09 -12.97 5.06
C GLU A 431 15.24 -13.61 4.29
N ILE A 432 14.88 -14.52 3.39
CA ILE A 432 15.78 -15.04 2.36
C ILE A 432 14.99 -15.18 1.06
N GLY A 433 15.56 -14.74 -0.04
CA GLY A 433 14.90 -14.74 -1.35
C GLY A 433 15.84 -15.19 -2.46
N LEU A 434 15.22 -15.74 -3.49
CA LEU A 434 15.82 -16.04 -4.78
C LEU A 434 15.11 -15.21 -5.84
N LEU A 435 15.87 -14.53 -6.69
CA LEU A 435 15.37 -13.76 -7.82
C LEU A 435 16.08 -14.24 -9.08
N TRP A 436 15.25 -14.59 -10.07
CA TRP A 436 15.74 -14.95 -11.41
C TRP A 436 15.12 -14.01 -12.43
N GLU A 437 15.95 -13.43 -13.29
CA GLU A 437 15.54 -12.49 -14.32
C GLU A 437 16.25 -12.81 -15.63
N GLN A 438 15.50 -13.06 -16.69
CA GLN A 438 16.05 -13.33 -18.01
C GLN A 438 15.00 -13.10 -19.11
N GLY A 439 15.36 -12.38 -20.16
CA GLY A 439 14.53 -12.24 -21.37
C GLY A 439 13.15 -11.62 -21.11
N GLY A 440 13.05 -10.65 -20.17
CA GLY A 440 11.78 -10.04 -19.80
C GLY A 440 10.92 -10.86 -18.84
N HIS A 441 11.42 -12.00 -18.38
CA HIS A 441 10.79 -12.82 -17.33
C HIS A 441 11.46 -12.58 -15.98
N ASN A 442 10.67 -12.55 -14.93
CA ASN A 442 11.14 -12.53 -13.55
C ASN A 442 10.42 -13.60 -12.72
N LEU A 443 11.19 -14.29 -11.87
CA LEU A 443 10.71 -15.23 -10.88
C LEU A 443 11.26 -14.82 -9.53
N SER A 444 10.44 -14.84 -8.51
CA SER A 444 10.84 -14.59 -7.14
C SER A 444 10.30 -15.66 -6.20
N ALA A 445 11.12 -16.03 -5.21
CA ALA A 445 10.71 -16.89 -4.11
C ALA A 445 11.30 -16.31 -2.83
N THR A 446 10.46 -15.87 -1.91
CA THR A 446 10.90 -15.26 -0.65
C THR A 446 10.30 -16.03 0.53
N TYR A 447 11.14 -16.57 1.39
CA TYR A 447 10.78 -17.05 2.72
C TYR A 447 11.02 -15.94 3.73
N TYR A 448 10.06 -15.72 4.63
CA TYR A 448 10.16 -14.71 5.67
C TYR A 448 9.64 -15.23 7.01
N ARG A 449 10.20 -14.66 8.08
CA ARG A 449 9.76 -14.89 9.45
C ARG A 449 9.81 -13.60 10.24
N ASN A 450 8.67 -13.13 10.71
CA ASN A 450 8.53 -11.96 11.56
C ASN A 450 8.01 -12.39 12.93
N ARG A 451 8.65 -11.91 14.00
CA ARG A 451 8.21 -12.06 15.39
C ARG A 451 7.87 -10.69 15.93
N ILE A 452 6.65 -10.55 16.43
CA ILE A 452 6.17 -9.31 17.04
C ILE A 452 5.93 -9.59 18.51
N SER A 453 6.58 -8.85 19.40
CA SER A 453 6.36 -8.89 20.84
C SER A 453 5.55 -7.68 21.30
N ASN A 454 4.82 -7.83 22.41
CA ASN A 454 3.90 -6.84 22.93
C ASN A 454 2.81 -6.44 21.92
N LEU A 455 2.35 -7.36 21.07
CA LEU A 455 1.30 -7.08 20.10
C LEU A 455 0.07 -6.50 20.80
N ILE A 456 -0.42 -5.37 20.31
CA ILE A 456 -1.62 -4.73 20.86
C ILE A 456 -2.85 -5.32 20.17
N ALA A 457 -3.72 -5.93 20.97
CA ALA A 457 -5.01 -6.45 20.54
C ALA A 457 -6.08 -6.14 21.60
N ASN A 458 -7.33 -6.07 21.17
CA ASN A 458 -8.44 -5.83 22.09
C ASN A 458 -8.79 -7.12 22.84
N ASP A 459 -9.00 -7.01 24.14
CA ASP A 459 -9.56 -8.07 24.97
C ASP A 459 -11.08 -8.27 24.69
N GLN A 460 -11.75 -9.13 25.49
CA GLN A 460 -13.16 -9.42 25.33
C GLN A 460 -14.08 -8.20 25.56
N ASN A 461 -13.58 -7.19 26.28
CA ASN A 461 -14.27 -5.94 26.58
C ASN A 461 -13.90 -4.81 25.61
N PHE A 462 -13.21 -5.13 24.51
CA PHE A 462 -12.67 -4.18 23.52
C PHE A 462 -11.57 -3.25 24.06
N ILE A 463 -11.01 -3.52 25.23
CA ILE A 463 -9.90 -2.76 25.80
C ILE A 463 -8.59 -3.22 25.16
N PRO A 464 -7.78 -2.32 24.58
CA PRO A 464 -6.49 -2.68 24.00
C PRO A 464 -5.49 -3.08 25.09
N ARG A 465 -4.80 -4.21 24.87
CA ARG A 465 -3.77 -4.76 25.75
C ARG A 465 -2.57 -5.25 24.97
N ASN A 466 -1.41 -5.26 25.58
CA ASN A 466 -0.27 -6.00 25.05
C ASN A 466 -0.47 -7.49 25.41
N VAL A 467 -1.12 -8.22 24.53
CA VAL A 467 -1.64 -9.56 24.88
C VAL A 467 -0.81 -10.71 24.37
N ALA A 468 0.08 -10.51 23.40
CA ALA A 468 0.65 -11.66 22.73
C ALA A 468 2.00 -11.40 22.08
N ASN A 469 2.68 -12.50 21.80
CA ASN A 469 3.72 -12.59 20.81
C ASN A 469 3.10 -13.14 19.53
N ALA A 470 3.25 -12.45 18.41
CA ALA A 470 2.82 -12.95 17.11
C ALA A 470 4.01 -13.55 16.35
N LYS A 471 3.76 -14.69 15.70
CA LYS A 471 4.68 -15.31 14.76
C LYS A 471 4.04 -15.33 13.38
N LEU A 472 4.64 -14.62 12.45
CA LEU A 472 4.23 -14.56 11.05
C LEU A 472 5.33 -15.20 10.21
N GLU A 473 5.05 -16.33 9.60
CA GLU A 473 6.02 -17.08 8.81
C GLU A 473 5.37 -17.49 7.49
N GLY A 474 6.10 -17.39 6.38
CA GLY A 474 5.50 -17.72 5.10
C GLY A 474 6.48 -17.76 3.93
N VAL A 475 5.93 -18.15 2.78
CA VAL A 475 6.60 -18.14 1.48
C VAL A 475 5.73 -17.40 0.49
N THR A 476 6.33 -16.48 -0.23
CA THR A 476 5.74 -15.79 -1.37
C THR A 476 6.48 -16.20 -2.63
N LEU A 477 5.74 -16.66 -3.64
CA LEU A 477 6.24 -16.94 -4.99
C LEU A 477 5.64 -15.91 -5.94
N GLY A 478 6.46 -15.35 -6.81
CA GLY A 478 6.05 -14.36 -7.81
C GLY A 478 6.58 -14.72 -9.18
N TYR A 479 5.79 -14.42 -10.21
CA TYR A 479 6.19 -14.48 -11.62
C TYR A 479 5.66 -13.26 -12.36
N GLY A 480 6.46 -12.70 -13.24
CA GLY A 480 6.10 -11.69 -14.22
C GLY A 480 6.83 -11.92 -15.53
N GLY A 481 6.15 -11.67 -16.66
CA GLY A 481 6.79 -11.79 -17.98
C GLY A 481 5.83 -11.96 -19.15
N GLN A 482 6.38 -12.02 -20.35
CA GLN A 482 5.63 -12.26 -21.57
C GLN A 482 5.81 -13.71 -22.05
N LEU A 483 4.70 -14.42 -22.24
CA LEU A 483 4.69 -15.78 -22.75
C LEU A 483 3.75 -15.88 -23.96
N ALA A 484 4.28 -16.26 -25.14
CA ALA A 484 3.51 -16.41 -26.39
C ALA A 484 2.68 -15.14 -26.76
N GLY A 485 3.22 -13.94 -26.44
CA GLY A 485 2.56 -12.65 -26.69
C GLY A 485 1.48 -12.27 -25.68
N PHE A 486 1.38 -13.02 -24.57
CA PHE A 486 0.56 -12.65 -23.42
C PHE A 486 1.45 -12.09 -22.30
N ASP A 487 1.05 -10.97 -21.72
CA ASP A 487 1.59 -10.49 -20.44
C ASP A 487 0.99 -11.32 -19.33
N LEU A 488 1.83 -11.92 -18.50
CA LEU A 488 1.44 -12.81 -17.42
C LEU A 488 2.05 -12.31 -16.11
N THR A 489 1.21 -12.13 -15.07
CA THR A 489 1.68 -11.96 -13.69
C THR A 489 0.95 -12.95 -12.80
N ALA A 490 1.71 -13.60 -11.90
CA ALA A 490 1.16 -14.56 -10.96
C ALA A 490 1.83 -14.43 -9.60
N SER A 491 1.07 -14.64 -8.53
CA SER A 491 1.62 -14.82 -7.19
C SER A 491 0.92 -15.95 -6.44
N LEU A 492 1.69 -16.62 -5.58
CA LEU A 492 1.20 -17.65 -4.69
C LEU A 492 1.83 -17.45 -3.31
N ASP A 493 0.97 -17.32 -2.31
CA ASP A 493 1.37 -17.02 -0.95
C ASP A 493 0.90 -18.10 0.01
N PHE A 494 1.81 -18.57 0.84
CA PHE A 494 1.57 -19.45 1.97
C PHE A 494 1.98 -18.73 3.25
N LEU A 495 1.06 -18.63 4.20
CA LEU A 495 1.24 -17.85 5.42
C LEU A 495 0.81 -18.65 6.63
N ASP A 496 1.61 -18.67 7.70
CA ASP A 496 1.26 -19.20 9.02
C ASP A 496 1.24 -18.05 10.05
N PRO A 497 0.12 -17.28 10.14
CA PRO A 497 -0.01 -16.13 11.02
C PRO A 497 -0.60 -16.56 12.35
N LYS A 498 0.25 -16.74 13.36
CA LYS A 498 -0.16 -17.26 14.67
C LYS A 498 0.08 -16.28 15.80
N ASP A 499 -0.83 -16.27 16.74
CA ASP A 499 -0.58 -15.94 18.12
C ASP A 499 0.37 -17.00 18.69
N ALA A 500 1.57 -16.61 19.12
CA ALA A 500 2.58 -17.55 19.56
C ALA A 500 2.30 -18.15 20.95
N ASP A 501 1.45 -17.50 21.75
CA ASP A 501 1.09 -17.93 23.10
C ASP A 501 -0.04 -18.96 23.07
N THR A 502 -1.01 -18.78 22.17
CA THR A 502 -2.16 -19.69 22.03
C THR A 502 -2.00 -20.72 20.90
N GLY A 503 -1.08 -20.50 19.97
CA GLY A 503 -0.91 -21.30 18.74
C GLY A 503 -2.00 -21.11 17.70
N LYS A 504 -3.04 -20.28 17.97
CA LYS A 504 -4.18 -20.04 17.08
C LYS A 504 -3.86 -19.03 15.99
N ARG A 505 -4.59 -19.14 14.86
CA ARG A 505 -4.44 -18.18 13.76
C ARG A 505 -4.92 -16.78 14.15
N LEU A 506 -4.20 -15.78 13.68
CA LEU A 506 -4.62 -14.38 13.81
C LEU A 506 -5.86 -14.11 12.96
N GLN A 507 -6.71 -13.20 13.42
CA GLN A 507 -7.98 -12.84 12.78
C GLN A 507 -7.79 -12.22 11.40
N ARG A 508 -8.73 -12.46 10.47
CA ARG A 508 -8.83 -11.89 9.12
C ARG A 508 -7.64 -12.16 8.20
N ARG A 509 -6.83 -13.22 8.47
CA ARG A 509 -5.71 -13.66 7.63
C ARG A 509 -5.99 -15.03 7.04
N ALA A 510 -6.01 -15.12 5.73
CA ALA A 510 -6.00 -16.40 5.04
C ALA A 510 -4.57 -16.96 5.03
N ASN A 511 -4.44 -18.26 5.23
CA ASN A 511 -3.15 -18.93 5.19
C ASN A 511 -2.65 -19.27 3.78
N LYS A 512 -3.51 -19.14 2.78
CA LYS A 512 -3.19 -19.34 1.36
C LYS A 512 -3.94 -18.34 0.52
N PHE A 513 -3.26 -17.71 -0.41
CA PHE A 513 -3.91 -16.86 -1.42
C PHE A 513 -3.05 -16.79 -2.69
N ALA A 514 -3.71 -16.50 -3.79
CA ALA A 514 -3.07 -16.45 -5.09
C ALA A 514 -3.71 -15.39 -5.97
N ASN A 515 -2.91 -14.80 -6.84
CA ASN A 515 -3.36 -13.89 -7.88
C ASN A 515 -2.79 -14.33 -9.23
N LEU A 516 -3.58 -14.16 -10.29
CA LEU A 516 -3.20 -14.42 -11.65
C LEU A 516 -3.78 -13.32 -12.54
N SER A 517 -2.96 -12.72 -13.38
CA SER A 517 -3.40 -11.77 -14.40
C SER A 517 -2.78 -12.17 -15.74
N ILE A 518 -3.62 -12.25 -16.76
CA ILE A 518 -3.22 -12.56 -18.12
C ILE A 518 -3.80 -11.47 -19.03
N SER A 519 -2.97 -10.83 -19.85
CA SER A 519 -3.44 -9.86 -20.82
C SER A 519 -2.72 -9.99 -22.15
N ARG A 520 -3.36 -9.48 -23.20
CA ARG A 520 -2.78 -9.41 -24.54
C ARG A 520 -3.22 -8.16 -25.24
N ARG A 521 -2.27 -7.50 -25.87
CA ARG A 521 -2.54 -6.41 -26.80
C ARG A 521 -2.56 -6.94 -28.24
N ILE A 522 -3.66 -6.71 -28.94
CA ILE A 522 -3.88 -7.06 -30.33
C ILE A 522 -4.19 -5.77 -31.09
N GLN A 523 -3.18 -5.18 -31.73
CA GLN A 523 -3.29 -3.86 -32.37
C GLN A 523 -3.79 -2.77 -31.40
N ALA A 524 -4.99 -2.24 -31.64
CA ALA A 524 -5.63 -1.22 -30.83
C ALA A 524 -6.40 -1.78 -29.61
N LEU A 525 -6.60 -3.10 -29.54
CA LEU A 525 -7.38 -3.76 -28.49
C LEU A 525 -6.46 -4.43 -27.46
N THR A 526 -6.63 -4.10 -26.19
CA THR A 526 -6.06 -4.84 -25.06
C THR A 526 -7.17 -5.60 -24.35
N LEU A 527 -6.98 -6.90 -24.16
CA LEU A 527 -7.88 -7.76 -23.39
C LEU A 527 -7.13 -8.34 -22.20
N GLY A 528 -7.81 -8.49 -21.07
CA GLY A 528 -7.22 -9.12 -19.91
C GLY A 528 -8.24 -9.83 -19.04
N VAL A 529 -7.73 -10.85 -18.32
CA VAL A 529 -8.45 -11.63 -17.33
C VAL A 529 -7.63 -11.69 -16.05
N GLU A 530 -8.29 -11.55 -14.93
CA GLU A 530 -7.66 -11.54 -13.63
C GLU A 530 -8.41 -12.45 -12.67
N TRP A 531 -7.69 -13.33 -12.02
CA TRP A 531 -8.24 -14.21 -11.00
C TRP A 531 -7.55 -13.98 -9.66
N ARG A 532 -8.34 -13.97 -8.60
CA ARG A 532 -7.86 -13.93 -7.22
C ARG A 532 -8.51 -15.03 -6.41
N GLY A 533 -7.68 -15.86 -5.77
CA GLY A 533 -8.11 -16.91 -4.84
C GLY A 533 -7.64 -16.63 -3.43
N SER A 534 -8.47 -16.92 -2.45
CA SER A 534 -8.15 -16.85 -1.01
C SER A 534 -8.68 -18.07 -0.29
N GLY A 535 -7.87 -18.65 0.58
CA GLY A 535 -8.29 -19.70 1.52
C GLY A 535 -9.20 -19.14 2.61
N ASP A 536 -9.61 -20.05 3.50
CA ASP A 536 -10.41 -19.72 4.68
C ASP A 536 -9.65 -18.83 5.68
N ARG A 537 -10.42 -18.11 6.49
CA ARG A 537 -9.92 -17.25 7.56
C ARG A 537 -10.91 -17.21 8.72
N TYR A 538 -10.53 -16.60 9.83
CA TYR A 538 -11.43 -16.32 10.95
C TYR A 538 -11.61 -14.82 11.12
N ASP A 539 -12.84 -14.37 11.39
CA ASP A 539 -13.11 -12.94 11.59
C ASP A 539 -12.64 -12.41 12.94
N ARG A 540 -12.62 -13.26 13.97
CA ARG A 540 -12.22 -12.89 15.33
C ARG A 540 -11.05 -13.73 15.82
N ALA A 541 -10.35 -13.18 16.82
CA ALA A 541 -9.33 -13.90 17.57
C ALA A 541 -9.85 -15.25 18.12
N ASN A 542 -8.94 -16.16 18.44
CA ASN A 542 -9.24 -17.50 18.92
C ASN A 542 -10.01 -18.40 17.93
N GLU A 543 -9.89 -18.12 16.61
CA GLU A 543 -10.52 -18.90 15.54
C GLU A 543 -12.04 -18.89 15.61
N ILE A 544 -12.60 -17.75 16.02
CA ILE A 544 -14.06 -17.55 16.10
C ILE A 544 -14.56 -16.95 14.78
N ARG A 545 -15.78 -17.32 14.36
CA ARG A 545 -16.45 -16.90 13.11
C ARG A 545 -15.64 -17.24 11.86
N PRO A 546 -15.65 -18.52 11.44
CA PRO A 546 -14.96 -18.93 10.23
C PRO A 546 -15.59 -18.29 8.99
N LEU A 547 -14.76 -17.88 8.05
CA LEU A 547 -15.11 -17.37 6.73
C LEU A 547 -14.53 -18.31 5.68
N GLY A 548 -15.36 -18.76 4.75
CA GLY A 548 -14.97 -19.67 3.68
C GLY A 548 -13.99 -19.05 2.69
N GLY A 549 -13.18 -19.88 2.06
CA GLY A 549 -12.34 -19.47 0.93
C GLY A 549 -13.18 -19.12 -0.30
N TYR A 550 -12.59 -18.30 -1.19
CA TYR A 550 -13.26 -17.84 -2.40
C TYR A 550 -12.29 -17.68 -3.56
N GLY A 551 -12.85 -17.69 -4.79
CA GLY A 551 -12.17 -17.30 -6.02
C GLY A 551 -13.03 -16.28 -6.76
N VAL A 552 -12.42 -15.20 -7.23
CA VAL A 552 -13.08 -14.14 -7.99
C VAL A 552 -12.38 -13.97 -9.33
N LEU A 553 -13.16 -13.95 -10.41
CA LEU A 553 -12.70 -13.77 -11.77
C LEU A 553 -13.19 -12.42 -12.30
N ASN A 554 -12.27 -11.65 -12.90
CA ASN A 554 -12.57 -10.37 -13.54
C ASN A 554 -12.05 -10.39 -15.00
N ALA A 555 -12.63 -9.55 -15.85
CA ALA A 555 -12.15 -9.31 -17.20
C ALA A 555 -12.20 -7.83 -17.53
N TYR A 556 -11.30 -7.40 -18.42
CA TYR A 556 -11.30 -6.03 -18.92
C TYR A 556 -10.91 -5.96 -20.39
N ALA A 557 -11.35 -4.89 -21.04
CA ALA A 557 -11.00 -4.55 -22.41
C ALA A 557 -10.71 -3.05 -22.51
N LYS A 558 -9.68 -2.69 -23.29
CA LYS A 558 -9.37 -1.30 -23.65
C LYS A 558 -9.18 -1.23 -25.15
N TYR A 559 -9.94 -0.40 -25.82
CA TYR A 559 -9.83 -0.17 -27.27
C TYR A 559 -9.38 1.27 -27.53
N ALA A 560 -8.20 1.42 -28.13
CA ALA A 560 -7.68 2.72 -28.55
C ALA A 560 -8.37 3.11 -29.86
N LEU A 561 -9.27 4.11 -29.82
CA LEU A 561 -9.93 4.64 -31.00
C LEU A 561 -8.94 5.36 -31.93
N ASN A 562 -7.98 6.04 -31.34
CA ASN A 562 -6.85 6.69 -31.97
C ASN A 562 -5.71 6.91 -30.95
N GLN A 563 -4.77 7.82 -31.24
CA GLN A 563 -3.64 8.10 -30.34
C GLN A 563 -4.03 8.84 -29.07
N GLU A 564 -5.21 9.45 -29.01
CA GLU A 564 -5.68 10.29 -27.90
C GLU A 564 -6.87 9.70 -27.15
N TRP A 565 -7.73 8.96 -27.83
CA TRP A 565 -8.99 8.46 -27.29
C TRP A 565 -8.99 6.95 -27.12
N ALA A 566 -9.50 6.49 -26.00
CA ALA A 566 -9.73 5.08 -25.72
C ALA A 566 -11.10 4.86 -25.05
N VAL A 567 -11.71 3.72 -25.35
CA VAL A 567 -12.88 3.20 -24.64
C VAL A 567 -12.41 2.04 -23.75
N GLU A 568 -12.87 2.02 -22.52
CA GLU A 568 -12.49 1.03 -21.53
C GLU A 568 -13.74 0.35 -20.97
N GLY A 569 -13.69 -0.97 -20.81
CA GLY A 569 -14.76 -1.75 -20.19
C GLY A 569 -14.19 -2.77 -19.23
N ARG A 570 -14.89 -3.00 -18.11
CA ARG A 570 -14.50 -3.95 -17.10
C ARG A 570 -15.70 -4.69 -16.54
N MET A 571 -15.54 -5.99 -16.30
CA MET A 571 -16.48 -6.83 -15.58
C MET A 571 -15.77 -7.41 -14.36
N ASN A 572 -16.28 -7.15 -13.17
CA ASN A 572 -15.77 -7.70 -11.93
C ASN A 572 -16.68 -8.81 -11.43
N ASN A 573 -16.08 -9.81 -10.76
CA ASN A 573 -16.77 -10.96 -10.21
C ASN A 573 -17.70 -11.64 -11.24
N LEU A 574 -17.16 -12.02 -12.41
CA LEU A 574 -17.92 -12.58 -13.53
C LEU A 574 -18.82 -13.76 -13.15
N LEU A 575 -18.40 -14.54 -12.15
CA LEU A 575 -19.11 -15.74 -11.72
C LEU A 575 -20.10 -15.45 -10.60
N ASP A 576 -20.35 -14.19 -10.27
CA ASP A 576 -21.23 -13.73 -9.18
C ASP A 576 -20.98 -14.44 -7.85
N LYS A 577 -19.71 -14.67 -7.53
CA LYS A 577 -19.32 -15.36 -6.30
C LYS A 577 -19.70 -14.53 -5.08
N GLN A 578 -20.56 -15.09 -4.23
CA GLN A 578 -20.87 -14.52 -2.92
C GLN A 578 -19.76 -14.92 -1.93
N TYR A 579 -19.12 -13.95 -1.28
CA TYR A 579 -18.05 -14.17 -0.31
C TYR A 579 -18.00 -13.05 0.71
N GLU A 580 -17.26 -13.26 1.79
CA GLU A 580 -17.03 -12.26 2.85
C GLU A 580 -15.55 -12.18 3.16
N THR A 581 -15.05 -10.97 3.39
CA THR A 581 -13.71 -10.72 3.91
C THR A 581 -13.71 -10.35 5.39
N ALA A 582 -14.87 -9.91 5.88
CA ALA A 582 -15.22 -9.70 7.28
C ALA A 582 -16.63 -10.26 7.51
N TYR A 583 -16.89 -10.88 8.66
CA TYR A 583 -18.14 -11.58 8.95
C TYR A 583 -19.34 -10.64 8.95
N GLY A 584 -20.35 -11.00 8.16
CA GLY A 584 -21.60 -10.24 8.05
C GLY A 584 -21.51 -9.02 7.15
N TYR A 585 -20.40 -8.81 6.44
CA TYR A 585 -20.24 -7.71 5.48
C TYR A 585 -20.26 -8.21 4.05
N ASN A 586 -21.05 -7.54 3.22
CA ASN A 586 -21.22 -7.88 1.83
C ASN A 586 -20.01 -7.46 0.99
N THR A 587 -19.79 -8.19 -0.10
CA THR A 587 -18.86 -7.84 -1.17
C THR A 587 -19.63 -7.67 -2.47
N PRO A 588 -19.09 -6.90 -3.47
CA PRO A 588 -19.79 -6.70 -4.72
C PRO A 588 -20.07 -8.02 -5.45
N GLY A 589 -21.29 -8.21 -5.92
CA GLY A 589 -21.65 -9.23 -6.91
C GLY A 589 -21.08 -8.93 -8.28
N ALA A 590 -21.55 -9.66 -9.31
CA ALA A 590 -21.17 -9.38 -10.70
C ALA A 590 -21.55 -7.96 -11.07
N ASN A 591 -20.57 -7.20 -11.60
CA ASN A 591 -20.76 -5.79 -11.94
C ASN A 591 -19.93 -5.40 -13.14
N VAL A 592 -20.38 -4.35 -13.84
CA VAL A 592 -19.74 -3.83 -15.04
C VAL A 592 -19.45 -2.34 -14.88
N PHE A 593 -18.41 -1.89 -15.57
CA PHE A 593 -18.05 -0.48 -15.67
C PHE A 593 -17.54 -0.18 -17.08
N PHE A 594 -17.94 0.97 -17.64
CA PHE A 594 -17.50 1.47 -18.95
C PHE A 594 -17.03 2.91 -18.81
N GLY A 595 -16.02 3.27 -19.58
CA GLY A 595 -15.50 4.62 -19.58
C GLY A 595 -14.87 5.03 -20.91
N VAL A 596 -14.72 6.33 -21.07
CA VAL A 596 -14.02 6.97 -22.19
C VAL A 596 -12.91 7.82 -21.62
N ARG A 597 -11.72 7.64 -22.17
CA ARG A 597 -10.50 8.35 -21.78
C ARG A 597 -9.99 9.20 -22.93
N TYR A 598 -9.68 10.45 -22.65
CA TYR A 598 -8.89 11.35 -23.48
C TYR A 598 -7.50 11.53 -22.83
N ALA A 599 -6.45 11.13 -23.51
CA ALA A 599 -5.07 11.19 -23.04
C ALA A 599 -4.10 11.31 -24.22
N PRO A 600 -3.85 12.51 -24.75
CA PRO A 600 -2.90 12.74 -25.83
C PRO A 600 -1.48 12.35 -25.38
N LYS A 601 -0.73 11.70 -26.33
CA LYS A 601 0.65 11.23 -26.10
C LYS A 601 1.68 12.34 -26.20
#